data_dcc8c9a79848893135aa649591208cfb
#
_entry.id   dcc8c9a79848893135aa649591208cfb
#
_cell.length_a   1.000
_cell.length_b   1.000
_cell.length_c   1.000
_cell.angle_alpha   90.00
_cell.angle_beta   90.00
_cell.angle_gamma   90.00
#
_symmetry.space_group_name_H-M   'P 1'
#
loop_
_entity.id
_entity.type
_entity.pdbx_description
1 polymer ?
#
loop_
_entity_poly.entity_id
_entity_poly.type
_entity_poly.pdbx_seq_one_letter_code
_entity_poly.pdbx_strand_id
1 'polypeptide(L)'
;MFPPRKTFCCDECVNEWRLRSDVAYLRSQLFLRDRGVCRACAIDTVQLRRRLYDLMEPEREIVGAEHGIPAYHARNLMLWEADHVVPVSHGGGLTGLANFQTLCVRCHQRKTSVDRVTSPSSTED
;
A
#
# COMPACT_ATOMS: atom_id res chain seq x y z
N MET A 1 -29.62 5.59 -1.36
CA MET A 1 -28.65 4.65 -1.77
C MET A 1 -28.99 4.14 -3.15
N PHE A 2 -28.06 3.80 -3.81
CA PHE A 2 -28.28 3.34 -5.14
C PHE A 2 -28.51 1.83 -5.12
N PRO A 3 -29.14 1.32 -6.12
CA PRO A 3 -29.34 -0.13 -6.23
C PRO A 3 -28.11 -0.74 -6.88
N PRO A 4 -27.12 -1.07 -6.10
CA PRO A 4 -25.85 -1.54 -6.66
C PRO A 4 -26.02 -2.77 -7.52
N ARG A 5 -27.03 -3.55 -7.25
CA ARG A 5 -27.19 -4.76 -8.03
C ARG A 5 -27.53 -4.53 -9.46
N LYS A 6 -28.14 -3.40 -9.74
CA LYS A 6 -28.44 -3.06 -11.12
C LYS A 6 -27.21 -2.58 -11.86
N THR A 7 -26.20 -2.14 -11.11
CA THR A 7 -24.97 -1.64 -11.68
C THR A 7 -23.96 -2.75 -11.85
N PHE A 8 -23.99 -3.73 -10.94
CA PHE A 8 -23.00 -4.80 -10.92
C PHE A 8 -23.63 -6.12 -11.30
N CYS A 9 -22.95 -6.88 -12.12
CA CYS A 9 -23.48 -8.15 -12.60
C CYS A 9 -23.29 -9.29 -11.61
N CYS A 10 -22.39 -9.16 -10.63
CA CYS A 10 -22.09 -10.26 -9.73
C CYS A 10 -21.34 -9.74 -8.52
N ASP A 11 -21.12 -10.63 -7.54
CA ASP A 11 -20.39 -10.27 -6.34
C ASP A 11 -18.95 -9.87 -6.63
N GLU A 12 -18.35 -10.49 -7.64
CA GLU A 12 -16.98 -10.12 -8.01
C GLU A 12 -16.92 -8.70 -8.50
N CYS A 13 -17.93 -8.24 -9.22
CA CYS A 13 -17.96 -6.86 -9.69
C CYS A 13 -18.10 -5.89 -8.53
N VAL A 14 -18.90 -6.24 -7.54
CA VAL A 14 -19.03 -5.42 -6.33
C VAL A 14 -17.71 -5.36 -5.59
N ASN A 15 -17.06 -6.50 -5.45
CA ASN A 15 -15.77 -6.57 -4.77
C ASN A 15 -14.72 -5.74 -5.50
N GLU A 16 -14.69 -5.81 -6.82
CA GLU A 16 -13.75 -5.04 -7.61
C GLU A 16 -13.96 -3.54 -7.40
N TRP A 17 -15.21 -3.12 -7.38
CA TRP A 17 -15.54 -1.73 -7.14
C TRP A 17 -15.07 -1.28 -5.75
N ARG A 18 -15.28 -2.12 -4.73
CA ARG A 18 -14.88 -1.77 -3.37
C ARG A 18 -13.36 -1.68 -3.25
N LEU A 19 -12.64 -2.57 -3.90
CA LEU A 19 -11.18 -2.53 -3.85
C LEU A 19 -10.64 -1.22 -4.39
N ARG A 20 -11.31 -0.65 -5.39
CA ARG A 20 -10.82 0.59 -6.00
C ARG A 20 -11.33 1.84 -5.33
N SER A 21 -12.46 1.76 -4.63
CA SER A 21 -13.10 2.97 -4.11
C SER A 21 -13.06 3.08 -2.58
N ASP A 22 -12.66 2.02 -1.88
CA ASP A 22 -12.68 2.00 -0.42
C ASP A 22 -11.31 1.57 0.08
N VAL A 23 -10.52 2.56 0.49
CA VAL A 23 -9.13 2.30 0.93
C VAL A 23 -9.10 1.38 2.14
N ALA A 24 -10.01 1.57 3.08
CA ALA A 24 -10.02 0.73 4.27
C ALA A 24 -10.31 -0.72 3.92
N TYR A 25 -11.22 -0.94 2.99
CA TYR A 25 -11.53 -2.29 2.54
C TYR A 25 -10.33 -2.91 1.84
N LEU A 26 -9.69 -2.16 0.95
CA LEU A 26 -8.51 -2.65 0.25
C LEU A 26 -7.42 -3.04 1.24
N ARG A 27 -7.13 -2.18 2.21
CA ARG A 27 -6.09 -2.45 3.18
C ARG A 27 -6.42 -3.69 4.01
N SER A 28 -7.69 -3.87 4.39
CA SER A 28 -8.07 -5.04 5.16
C SER A 28 -7.86 -6.33 4.36
N GLN A 29 -8.22 -6.30 3.08
CA GLN A 29 -8.05 -7.48 2.23
C GLN A 29 -6.58 -7.81 2.01
N LEU A 30 -5.75 -6.77 1.80
CA LEU A 30 -4.32 -6.98 1.67
C LEU A 30 -3.72 -7.52 2.96
N PHE A 31 -4.17 -7.02 4.10
CA PHE A 31 -3.64 -7.50 5.36
C PHE A 31 -3.98 -8.97 5.59
N LEU A 32 -5.19 -9.38 5.24
CA LEU A 32 -5.57 -10.79 5.36
C LEU A 32 -4.68 -11.69 4.51
N ARG A 33 -4.30 -11.22 3.33
CA ARG A 33 -3.47 -12.00 2.44
C ARG A 33 -1.99 -11.93 2.81
N ASP A 34 -1.47 -10.72 3.04
CA ASP A 34 -0.03 -10.49 3.15
C ASP A 34 0.45 -10.30 4.57
N ARG A 35 -0.45 -10.07 5.52
CA ARG A 35 -0.12 -9.94 6.94
C ARG A 35 0.90 -8.85 7.24
N GLY A 36 0.94 -7.82 6.42
CA GLY A 36 1.85 -6.70 6.63
C GLY A 36 3.28 -6.97 6.21
N VAL A 37 3.52 -8.06 5.49
CA VAL A 37 4.87 -8.37 5.00
C VAL A 37 5.06 -7.71 3.65
N CYS A 38 6.15 -6.94 3.53
CA CYS A 38 6.46 -6.24 2.29
C CYS A 38 6.76 -7.24 1.18
N ARG A 39 6.10 -7.06 0.05
CA ARG A 39 6.29 -7.98 -1.06
C ARG A 39 7.66 -7.82 -1.71
N ALA A 40 8.24 -6.63 -1.61
CA ALA A 40 9.52 -6.37 -2.28
C ALA A 40 10.72 -6.78 -1.44
N CYS A 41 10.73 -6.47 -0.15
CA CYS A 41 11.90 -6.75 0.67
C CYS A 41 11.62 -7.73 1.81
N ALA A 42 10.38 -8.17 1.94
CA ALA A 42 9.98 -9.18 2.92
C ALA A 42 10.06 -8.75 4.38
N ILE A 43 10.22 -7.45 4.64
CA ILE A 43 10.19 -7.00 6.03
C ILE A 43 8.80 -7.20 6.61
N ASP A 44 8.74 -7.67 7.85
CA ASP A 44 7.47 -7.85 8.55
C ASP A 44 7.14 -6.56 9.26
N THR A 45 6.24 -5.76 8.67
CA THR A 45 5.91 -4.47 9.23
C THR A 45 5.10 -4.57 10.51
N VAL A 46 4.45 -5.70 10.76
CA VAL A 46 3.73 -5.88 12.03
C VAL A 46 4.72 -6.01 13.18
N GLN A 47 5.78 -6.77 12.99
CA GLN A 47 6.81 -6.89 14.01
C GLN A 47 7.53 -5.57 14.22
N LEU A 48 7.84 -4.88 13.14
CA LEU A 48 8.49 -3.58 13.24
C LEU A 48 7.58 -2.59 13.96
N ARG A 49 6.29 -2.61 13.64
CA ARG A 49 5.34 -1.73 14.32
C ARG A 49 5.31 -1.99 15.81
N ARG A 50 5.31 -3.26 16.20
CA ARG A 50 5.34 -3.61 17.61
C ARG A 50 6.57 -3.05 18.31
N ARG A 51 7.72 -3.20 17.65
CA ARG A 51 8.96 -2.69 18.20
C ARG A 51 8.91 -1.18 18.37
N LEU A 52 8.44 -0.47 17.33
CA LEU A 52 8.35 0.97 17.40
C LEU A 52 7.31 1.44 18.40
N TYR A 53 6.24 0.69 18.54
CA TYR A 53 5.19 1.05 19.50
C TYR A 53 5.72 1.09 20.92
N ASP A 54 6.65 0.21 21.25
CA ASP A 54 7.21 0.15 22.60
C ASP A 54 8.25 1.22 22.86
N LEU A 55 8.66 1.96 21.82
CA LEU A 55 9.65 3.01 21.96
C LEU A 55 8.98 4.37 22.05
N MET A 56 9.64 5.29 22.73
CA MET A 56 9.19 6.68 22.77
C MET A 56 10.07 7.52 21.85
N GLU A 57 9.61 8.71 21.57
CA GLU A 57 10.43 9.62 20.79
C GLU A 57 11.57 10.14 21.65
N PRO A 58 12.77 10.33 21.12
CA PRO A 58 13.10 10.25 19.69
C PRO A 58 13.53 8.87 19.21
N GLU A 59 13.57 7.87 20.09
CA GLU A 59 14.05 6.55 19.70
C GLU A 59 13.20 5.93 18.59
N ARG A 60 11.90 6.19 18.62
CA ARG A 60 11.03 5.64 17.57
C ARG A 60 11.46 6.11 16.19
N GLU A 61 11.77 7.40 16.05
CA GLU A 61 12.22 7.92 14.77
C GLU A 61 13.58 7.37 14.38
N ILE A 62 14.46 7.21 15.36
CA ILE A 62 15.81 6.72 15.08
C ILE A 62 15.75 5.28 14.58
N VAL A 63 15.02 4.42 15.28
CA VAL A 63 14.90 3.03 14.86
C VAL A 63 14.17 2.93 13.53
N GLY A 64 13.13 3.74 13.34
CA GLY A 64 12.44 3.77 12.07
C GLY A 64 13.37 4.11 10.92
N ALA A 65 14.24 5.10 11.13
CA ALA A 65 15.19 5.52 10.10
C ALA A 65 16.16 4.41 9.74
N GLU A 66 16.52 3.55 10.68
CA GLU A 66 17.38 2.41 10.40
C GLU A 66 16.75 1.46 9.38
N HIS A 67 15.44 1.47 9.30
CA HIS A 67 14.71 0.64 8.34
C HIS A 67 14.21 1.45 7.15
N GLY A 68 14.69 2.67 7.00
CA GLY A 68 14.29 3.52 5.90
C GLY A 68 12.89 4.10 6.02
N ILE A 69 12.34 4.13 7.22
CA ILE A 69 11.01 4.66 7.45
C ILE A 69 11.11 6.15 7.77
N PRO A 70 10.43 7.02 7.01
CA PRO A 70 10.48 8.46 7.29
C PRO A 70 9.91 8.78 8.67
N ALA A 71 10.37 9.88 9.26
CA ALA A 71 10.00 10.25 10.62
C ALA A 71 8.50 10.31 10.83
N TYR A 72 7.78 10.94 9.91
CA TYR A 72 6.33 11.04 10.04
C TYR A 72 5.68 9.66 10.14
N HIS A 73 6.11 8.76 9.26
CA HIS A 73 5.54 7.40 9.23
C HIS A 73 5.92 6.63 10.49
N ALA A 74 7.14 6.80 10.98
CA ALA A 74 7.57 6.11 12.19
C ALA A 74 6.78 6.60 13.39
N ARG A 75 6.62 7.91 13.52
CA ARG A 75 5.87 8.47 14.64
C ARG A 75 4.43 8.01 14.67
N ASN A 76 3.84 7.85 13.51
CA ASN A 76 2.42 7.49 13.39
C ASN A 76 2.21 6.01 13.13
N LEU A 77 3.28 5.22 13.15
CA LEU A 77 3.21 3.77 12.99
C LEU A 77 2.54 3.36 11.69
N MET A 78 2.79 4.13 10.64
CA MET A 78 2.26 3.87 9.30
C MET A 78 3.39 3.28 8.45
N LEU A 79 3.54 1.97 8.50
CA LEU A 79 4.75 1.34 8.01
C LEU A 79 4.59 0.66 6.67
N TRP A 80 3.37 0.49 6.16
CA TRP A 80 3.18 -0.12 4.86
C TRP A 80 2.09 0.58 4.09
N GLU A 81 2.13 0.41 2.77
CA GLU A 81 1.16 1.01 1.87
C GLU A 81 0.60 -0.03 0.93
N ALA A 82 -0.64 0.17 0.52
CA ALA A 82 -1.24 -0.61 -0.55
C ALA A 82 -0.80 0.02 -1.87
N ASP A 83 -0.33 -0.79 -2.79
CA ASP A 83 0.22 -0.31 -4.04
C ASP A 83 -0.26 -1.17 -5.20
N HIS A 84 -0.32 -0.60 -6.39
CA HIS A 84 -0.63 -1.37 -7.59
C HIS A 84 0.63 -2.07 -8.09
N VAL A 85 0.49 -3.33 -8.47
CA VAL A 85 1.60 -4.04 -9.08
C VAL A 85 1.87 -3.44 -10.46
N VAL A 86 0.80 -3.28 -11.25
CA VAL A 86 0.88 -2.57 -12.52
C VAL A 86 0.09 -1.28 -12.33
N PRO A 87 0.72 -0.12 -12.54
CA PRO A 87 0.03 1.15 -12.31
C PRO A 87 -1.24 1.29 -13.12
N VAL A 88 -2.18 2.04 -12.61
CA VAL A 88 -3.44 2.30 -13.30
C VAL A 88 -3.18 2.88 -14.68
N SER A 89 -2.20 3.77 -14.80
CA SER A 89 -1.87 4.39 -16.08
C SER A 89 -1.38 3.37 -17.10
N HIS A 90 -1.02 2.18 -16.66
CA HIS A 90 -0.58 1.09 -17.55
C HIS A 90 -1.62 -0.02 -17.61
N GLY A 91 -2.86 0.29 -17.28
CA GLY A 91 -3.95 -0.64 -17.44
C GLY A 91 -4.17 -1.60 -16.30
N GLY A 92 -3.54 -1.35 -15.14
CA GLY A 92 -3.61 -2.27 -14.02
C GLY A 92 -4.78 -2.10 -13.08
N GLY A 93 -5.68 -1.14 -13.35
CA GLY A 93 -6.69 -0.76 -12.38
C GLY A 93 -7.88 -1.70 -12.25
N LEU A 94 -8.00 -2.68 -13.13
CA LEU A 94 -9.20 -3.52 -13.18
C LEU A 94 -8.93 -4.98 -12.87
N THR A 95 -7.81 -5.32 -12.28
CA THR A 95 -7.42 -6.71 -12.11
C THR A 95 -7.62 -7.24 -10.69
N GLY A 96 -8.45 -6.57 -9.89
CA GLY A 96 -8.79 -7.05 -8.56
C GLY A 96 -7.63 -7.05 -7.58
N LEU A 97 -7.78 -7.81 -6.53
CA LEU A 97 -6.77 -7.83 -5.46
C LEU A 97 -5.41 -8.32 -5.97
N ALA A 98 -5.41 -9.14 -7.02
CA ALA A 98 -4.16 -9.65 -7.57
C ALA A 98 -3.25 -8.54 -8.08
N ASN A 99 -3.80 -7.39 -8.44
CA ASN A 99 -2.98 -6.27 -8.90
C ASN A 99 -2.57 -5.33 -7.77
N PHE A 100 -2.87 -5.68 -6.55
CA PHE A 100 -2.44 -4.87 -5.39
C PHE A 100 -1.40 -5.63 -4.61
N GLN A 101 -0.53 -4.89 -3.94
CA GLN A 101 0.53 -5.48 -3.14
C GLN A 101 0.77 -4.63 -1.90
N THR A 102 1.30 -5.30 -0.88
CA THR A 102 1.74 -4.62 0.34
C THR A 102 3.20 -4.25 0.17
N LEU A 103 3.52 -2.98 0.32
CA LEU A 103 4.90 -2.52 0.31
C LEU A 103 5.19 -1.75 1.59
N CYS A 104 6.36 -1.96 2.18
CA CYS A 104 6.76 -1.08 3.26
C CYS A 104 6.97 0.32 2.69
N VAL A 105 6.92 1.32 3.56
CA VAL A 105 7.00 2.71 3.09
C VAL A 105 8.26 2.95 2.27
N ARG A 106 9.39 2.37 2.68
CA ARG A 106 10.64 2.54 1.96
C ARG A 106 10.54 2.00 0.53
N CYS A 107 10.02 0.79 0.38
CA CYS A 107 9.90 0.18 -0.95
C CYS A 107 8.87 0.90 -1.80
N HIS A 108 7.80 1.38 -1.17
CA HIS A 108 6.79 2.14 -1.88
C HIS A 108 7.37 3.45 -2.43
N GLN A 109 8.17 4.13 -1.64
CA GLN A 109 8.81 5.37 -2.09
C GLN A 109 9.78 5.11 -3.23
N ARG A 110 10.53 4.00 -3.15
CA ARG A 110 11.43 3.61 -4.21
C ARG A 110 10.68 3.35 -5.51
N LYS A 111 9.60 2.59 -5.42
CA LYS A 111 8.81 2.26 -6.60
C LYS A 111 8.21 3.51 -7.21
N THR A 112 7.71 4.40 -6.39
CA THR A 112 7.12 5.64 -6.87
C THR A 112 8.14 6.47 -7.62
N SER A 113 9.37 6.54 -7.12
CA SER A 113 10.43 7.26 -7.80
C SER A 113 10.74 6.66 -9.17
N VAL A 114 10.83 5.33 -9.23
CA VAL A 114 11.09 4.65 -10.50
C VAL A 114 9.94 4.86 -11.46
N ASP A 115 8.71 4.70 -10.99
CA ASP A 115 7.54 4.88 -11.85
C ASP A 115 7.46 6.29 -12.39
N ARG A 116 7.82 7.27 -11.57
CA ARG A 116 7.81 8.66 -12.00
C ARG A 116 8.82 8.91 -13.12
N VAL A 117 9.99 8.30 -12.99
CA VAL A 117 11.05 8.47 -13.99
C VAL A 117 10.67 7.82 -15.30
N THR A 118 10.01 6.66 -15.25
CA THR A 118 9.67 5.91 -16.46
C THR A 118 8.34 6.30 -17.05
N SER A 119 7.54 7.07 -16.33
CA SER A 119 6.23 7.47 -16.83
C SER A 119 6.37 8.53 -17.93
N PRO A 120 5.59 8.41 -19.01
CA PRO A 120 5.65 9.43 -20.05
C PRO A 120 5.37 10.83 -19.53
N SER A 121 4.45 10.96 -18.57
CA SER A 121 4.11 12.28 -18.06
C SER A 121 5.25 12.92 -17.31
N SER A 122 6.12 12.13 -16.69
CA SER A 122 7.23 12.72 -15.97
C SER A 122 8.38 13.13 -16.88
N THR A 123 8.44 12.55 -18.07
CA THR A 123 9.50 12.94 -18.99
C THR A 123 9.21 14.26 -19.68
N GLU A 124 7.98 14.69 -19.64
CA GLU A 124 7.62 15.96 -20.24
C GLU A 124 8.00 17.14 -19.38
N ASP A 125 8.20 16.89 -18.13
CA ASP A 125 8.54 17.95 -17.21
C ASP A 125 10.03 18.30 -17.31
#